data_268e6febcdc55761011719c7c7039a21
#
_entry.id   268e6febcdc55761011719c7c7039a21
#
_cell.length_a   1.000
_cell.length_b   1.000
_cell.length_c   1.000
_cell.angle_alpha   90.00
_cell.angle_beta   90.00
_cell.angle_gamma   90.00
#
_symmetry.space_group_name_H-M   'P 1'
#
loop_
_entity.id
_entity.type
_entity.pdbx_description
1 polymer ?
#
loop_
_entity_poly.entity_id
_entity_poly.type
_entity_poly.pdbx_seq_one_letter_code
_entity_poly.pdbx_strand_id
1 'polypeptide(L)'
;AKLDRPLPMGYCNVGRIHDLGKKVTGFKVGDRVASNGKHAEFVSVAQNLCARIPESVSDEEASFTVLGSIALQAIRLAQPTLGESVVVYGVGMVGLLTVQLLRAQGCRVLALDYNQSRLKLASDFGAEVYNLSVSEDPVNEAMHFSRNRGADAVIITVASQSNDPVSYAAKMSRRRGRIILVGVTGLQLSRDDFFEKELSFQVSCSYGPGRYDPSYEEGGNDYPIGYVRWTEQRNFEAILDMMEMGKLDVTPLISHRFDISYSVDAYGLLSSDEDSLGILLTYDSSGDGKQDQTILLEKSENLDKESCIKDLKVSLIGAGNYASKILIPAFKDTGIPLRSIASTKGVNGLYAGKKFGFAQTTTDVDSIFEDPNCRIIVIATKHNTHADFVLKGLQSGKHVFVEKPLCLFASELDAISKEYWKNNAEGVRLMVGFNRRFSPHIQKIKSLLADKKGKKAFIMTVNAGEIPLEHWIQDLDIGGGRLLGEACHFVDLLRFLAGENITSFTCVSTNNESLDTFTIQLCFDDQSIGTIHYFANGSKAFPKEKLEVFCEGGILQLDNFRSLRGFGWKGFSKMNLWRQDKGQNHCVKCFVESIEKSLDPPIPFNEIEEVSKVCIELSSQLSKS
;
A
#
# COMPACT_ATOMS: atom_id res chain seq x y z
N ALA A 1 6.07 6.58 -11.07
CA ALA A 1 6.14 5.51 -10.05
C ALA A 1 4.79 5.20 -9.35
N LYS A 2 3.84 6.16 -9.26
CA LYS A 2 2.48 5.88 -8.73
C LYS A 2 1.54 5.27 -9.78
N LEU A 3 1.80 5.46 -11.06
CA LEU A 3 0.96 4.98 -12.18
C LEU A 3 1.24 3.52 -12.59
N ASP A 4 2.28 2.90 -12.03
CA ASP A 4 2.67 1.51 -12.37
C ASP A 4 1.88 0.44 -11.60
N ARG A 5 0.87 0.83 -10.81
CA ARG A 5 0.04 -0.07 -10.00
C ARG A 5 -1.43 0.27 -10.15
N PRO A 6 -2.29 -0.74 -10.27
CA PRO A 6 -3.73 -0.50 -10.21
C PRO A 6 -4.09 0.09 -8.84
N LEU A 7 -4.83 1.18 -8.87
CA LEU A 7 -5.38 1.81 -7.68
C LEU A 7 -6.86 1.46 -7.59
N PRO A 8 -7.36 1.05 -6.42
CA PRO A 8 -8.79 0.89 -6.21
C PRO A 8 -9.49 2.23 -6.42
N MET A 9 -10.50 2.25 -7.27
CA MET A 9 -11.26 3.46 -7.63
C MET A 9 -12.47 3.64 -6.71
N GLY A 10 -12.96 4.88 -6.62
CA GLY A 10 -14.14 5.22 -5.83
C GLY A 10 -13.88 5.46 -4.34
N TYR A 11 -14.83 6.16 -3.70
CA TYR A 11 -14.88 6.45 -2.26
C TYR A 11 -16.29 6.76 -1.77
N CYS A 12 -17.31 6.31 -2.52
CA CYS A 12 -18.72 6.39 -2.14
C CYS A 12 -19.34 5.02 -2.40
N ASN A 13 -19.80 4.37 -1.35
CA ASN A 13 -20.30 3.01 -1.43
C ASN A 13 -21.51 2.84 -0.49
N VAL A 14 -22.48 2.08 -0.95
CA VAL A 14 -23.65 1.65 -0.16
C VAL A 14 -23.72 0.13 -0.23
N GLY A 15 -23.99 -0.49 0.90
CA GLY A 15 -24.11 -1.95 0.95
C GLY A 15 -24.69 -2.44 2.26
N ARG A 16 -24.69 -3.77 2.40
CA ARG A 16 -25.06 -4.46 3.63
C ARG A 16 -23.84 -5.05 4.31
N ILE A 17 -23.79 -4.93 5.61
CA ILE A 17 -22.72 -5.54 6.40
C ILE A 17 -22.82 -7.05 6.30
N HIS A 18 -21.78 -7.68 5.75
CA HIS A 18 -21.67 -9.14 5.62
C HIS A 18 -20.97 -9.76 6.82
N ASP A 19 -19.91 -9.12 7.30
CA ASP A 19 -19.11 -9.56 8.43
C ASP A 19 -18.57 -8.38 9.24
N LEU A 20 -18.19 -8.62 10.51
CA LEU A 20 -17.74 -7.61 11.45
C LEU A 20 -16.42 -8.03 12.11
N GLY A 21 -15.48 -7.10 12.17
CA GLY A 21 -14.27 -7.27 12.96
C GLY A 21 -14.59 -7.43 14.46
N LYS A 22 -13.80 -8.24 15.17
CA LYS A 22 -14.04 -8.60 16.60
C LYS A 22 -14.18 -7.40 17.55
N LYS A 23 -13.63 -6.24 17.19
CA LYS A 23 -13.66 -5.02 18.02
C LYS A 23 -14.71 -4.00 17.56
N VAL A 24 -15.44 -4.27 16.49
CA VAL A 24 -16.47 -3.36 15.97
C VAL A 24 -17.65 -3.34 16.92
N THR A 25 -18.11 -2.16 17.25
CA THR A 25 -19.29 -1.93 18.10
C THR A 25 -20.29 -1.06 17.37
N GLY A 26 -21.56 -1.13 17.76
CA GLY A 26 -22.57 -0.26 17.20
C GLY A 26 -23.17 -0.72 15.87
N PHE A 27 -22.65 -1.74 15.19
CA PHE A 27 -23.18 -2.32 13.96
C PHE A 27 -23.51 -3.80 14.11
N LYS A 28 -24.37 -4.33 13.25
CA LYS A 28 -24.70 -5.76 13.13
C LYS A 28 -24.69 -6.21 11.68
N VAL A 29 -24.49 -7.50 11.46
CA VAL A 29 -24.62 -8.14 10.14
C VAL A 29 -26.03 -7.89 9.59
N GLY A 30 -26.11 -7.50 8.32
CA GLY A 30 -27.35 -7.13 7.63
C GLY A 30 -27.69 -5.64 7.68
N ASP A 31 -27.05 -4.82 8.54
CA ASP A 31 -27.27 -3.36 8.54
C ASP A 31 -26.95 -2.76 7.16
N ARG A 32 -27.83 -1.87 6.67
CA ARG A 32 -27.57 -1.04 5.49
C ARG A 32 -26.69 0.13 5.88
N VAL A 33 -25.58 0.32 5.17
CA VAL A 33 -24.61 1.37 5.49
C VAL A 33 -24.14 2.12 4.25
N ALA A 34 -23.95 3.43 4.40
CA ALA A 34 -23.17 4.25 3.49
C ALA A 34 -21.74 4.35 4.03
N SER A 35 -20.74 4.30 3.15
CA SER A 35 -19.33 4.29 3.52
C SER A 35 -18.43 4.93 2.46
N ASN A 36 -17.16 5.16 2.81
CA ASN A 36 -16.13 5.56 1.85
C ASN A 36 -15.50 4.38 1.10
N GLY A 37 -16.20 3.24 1.01
CA GLY A 37 -15.77 2.05 0.29
C GLY A 37 -15.46 2.31 -1.18
N LYS A 38 -14.62 1.46 -1.75
CA LYS A 38 -14.23 1.52 -3.17
C LYS A 38 -15.31 0.89 -4.06
N HIS A 39 -15.19 1.09 -5.38
CA HIS A 39 -16.02 0.40 -6.35
C HIS A 39 -15.64 -1.07 -6.39
N ALA A 40 -16.33 -1.88 -5.62
CA ALA A 40 -16.17 -3.32 -5.51
C ALA A 40 -17.43 -3.93 -4.90
N GLU A 41 -17.71 -5.18 -5.24
CA GLU A 41 -18.82 -5.96 -4.68
C GLU A 41 -18.70 -6.12 -3.16
N PHE A 42 -17.47 -6.34 -2.68
CA PHE A 42 -17.13 -6.41 -1.26
C PHE A 42 -16.03 -5.41 -0.90
N VAL A 43 -16.27 -4.67 0.16
CA VAL A 43 -15.32 -3.69 0.68
C VAL A 43 -15.09 -3.89 2.17
N SER A 44 -13.85 -3.78 2.60
CA SER A 44 -13.51 -3.71 4.02
C SER A 44 -13.31 -2.24 4.39
N VAL A 45 -14.15 -1.74 5.28
CA VAL A 45 -14.18 -0.33 5.69
C VAL A 45 -14.12 -0.23 7.20
N ALA A 46 -13.38 0.75 7.72
CA ALA A 46 -13.32 1.02 9.14
C ALA A 46 -14.68 1.53 9.68
N GLN A 47 -15.01 1.19 10.91
CA GLN A 47 -16.31 1.54 11.50
C GLN A 47 -16.60 3.05 11.50
N ASN A 48 -15.60 3.90 11.75
CA ASN A 48 -15.77 5.35 11.76
C ASN A 48 -15.97 5.98 10.38
N LEU A 49 -15.87 5.18 9.33
CA LEU A 49 -16.12 5.57 7.94
C LEU A 49 -17.40 4.93 7.37
N CYS A 50 -18.29 4.46 8.27
CA CYS A 50 -19.59 3.90 7.95
C CYS A 50 -20.68 4.62 8.74
N ALA A 51 -21.85 4.84 8.12
CA ALA A 51 -23.06 5.30 8.79
C ALA A 51 -24.26 4.47 8.36
N ARG A 52 -25.20 4.20 9.30
CA ARG A 52 -26.43 3.48 9.00
C ARG A 52 -27.37 4.30 8.14
N ILE A 53 -27.95 3.67 7.15
CA ILE A 53 -28.93 4.29 6.27
C ILE A 53 -30.31 4.17 6.88
N PRO A 54 -31.07 5.28 7.08
CA PRO A 54 -32.46 5.26 7.48
C PRO A 54 -33.32 4.43 6.51
N GLU A 55 -34.41 3.84 7.00
CA GLU A 55 -35.25 2.98 6.17
C GLU A 55 -35.93 3.73 5.00
N SER A 56 -36.26 4.99 5.20
CA SER A 56 -36.88 5.86 4.19
C SER A 56 -35.93 6.34 3.10
N VAL A 57 -34.60 6.22 3.30
CA VAL A 57 -33.58 6.62 2.32
C VAL A 57 -33.21 5.43 1.46
N SER A 58 -33.28 5.57 0.15
CA SER A 58 -32.90 4.54 -0.80
C SER A 58 -31.37 4.34 -0.88
N ASP A 59 -30.93 3.19 -1.41
CA ASP A 59 -29.50 2.93 -1.60
C ASP A 59 -28.87 3.90 -2.61
N GLU A 60 -29.61 4.30 -3.64
CA GLU A 60 -29.15 5.29 -4.61
C GLU A 60 -28.94 6.66 -3.98
N GLU A 61 -29.91 7.14 -3.18
CA GLU A 61 -29.77 8.41 -2.45
C GLU A 61 -28.60 8.35 -1.47
N ALA A 62 -28.50 7.28 -0.68
CA ALA A 62 -27.45 7.11 0.30
C ALA A 62 -26.04 7.06 -0.31
N SER A 63 -25.89 6.73 -1.61
CA SER A 63 -24.61 6.73 -2.30
C SER A 63 -23.96 8.13 -2.39
N PHE A 64 -24.72 9.20 -2.19
CA PHE A 64 -24.25 10.58 -2.15
C PHE A 64 -23.76 11.04 -0.77
N THR A 65 -23.86 10.19 0.26
CA THR A 65 -23.54 10.56 1.64
C THR A 65 -22.14 11.16 1.81
N VAL A 66 -21.14 10.53 1.21
CA VAL A 66 -19.75 11.00 1.32
C VAL A 66 -19.55 12.35 0.62
N LEU A 67 -20.12 12.51 -0.59
CA LEU A 67 -20.08 13.78 -1.33
C LEU A 67 -20.85 14.89 -0.61
N GLY A 68 -22.01 14.57 -0.05
CA GLY A 68 -22.78 15.46 0.79
C GLY A 68 -21.99 15.92 2.02
N SER A 69 -21.22 15.04 2.63
CA SER A 69 -20.39 15.36 3.79
C SER A 69 -19.22 16.28 3.45
N ILE A 70 -18.67 16.20 2.21
CA ILE A 70 -17.69 17.18 1.71
C ILE A 70 -18.33 18.57 1.63
N ALA A 71 -19.54 18.68 1.07
CA ALA A 71 -20.30 19.92 1.00
C ALA A 71 -20.63 20.46 2.40
N LEU A 72 -21.08 19.57 3.30
CA LEU A 72 -21.44 19.95 4.68
C LEU A 72 -20.23 20.44 5.47
N GLN A 73 -19.04 19.84 5.29
CA GLN A 73 -17.81 20.29 5.94
C GLN A 73 -17.47 21.73 5.55
N ALA A 74 -17.60 22.09 4.27
CA ALA A 74 -17.40 23.47 3.84
C ALA A 74 -18.37 24.45 4.51
N ILE A 75 -19.63 24.07 4.64
CA ILE A 75 -20.66 24.90 5.32
C ILE A 75 -20.31 25.03 6.82
N ARG A 76 -19.85 23.96 7.48
CA ARG A 76 -19.43 24.03 8.89
C ARG A 76 -18.25 24.96 9.09
N LEU A 77 -17.31 25.01 8.16
CA LEU A 77 -16.18 25.95 8.21
C LEU A 77 -16.63 27.38 7.93
N ALA A 78 -17.59 27.57 7.02
CA ALA A 78 -18.17 28.87 6.72
C ALA A 78 -19.02 29.41 7.88
N GLN A 79 -19.59 28.57 8.75
CA GLN A 79 -20.43 28.93 9.90
C GLN A 79 -21.55 29.94 9.54
N PRO A 80 -22.35 29.71 8.49
CA PRO A 80 -23.36 30.65 8.10
C PRO A 80 -24.49 30.68 9.11
N THR A 81 -25.11 31.87 9.27
CA THR A 81 -26.30 32.08 10.08
C THR A 81 -27.53 32.33 9.23
N LEU A 82 -28.70 32.15 9.81
CA LEU A 82 -29.97 32.32 9.13
C LEU A 82 -30.06 33.70 8.44
N GLY A 83 -30.41 33.70 7.12
CA GLY A 83 -30.59 34.93 6.33
C GLY A 83 -29.32 35.47 5.69
N GLU A 84 -28.15 34.89 5.91
CA GLU A 84 -26.91 35.29 5.23
C GLU A 84 -26.99 35.08 3.71
N SER A 85 -26.28 35.92 2.98
CA SER A 85 -26.10 35.85 1.53
C SER A 85 -24.83 35.11 1.20
N VAL A 86 -24.94 33.89 0.66
CA VAL A 86 -23.81 33.02 0.37
C VAL A 86 -23.69 32.79 -1.13
N VAL A 87 -22.48 32.90 -1.66
CA VAL A 87 -22.18 32.57 -3.06
C VAL A 87 -21.58 31.19 -3.15
N VAL A 88 -22.10 30.34 -4.03
CA VAL A 88 -21.50 29.05 -4.41
C VAL A 88 -20.88 29.21 -5.80
N TYR A 89 -19.58 29.20 -5.87
CA TYR A 89 -18.82 29.36 -7.12
C TYR A 89 -18.47 27.98 -7.69
N GLY A 90 -19.21 27.59 -8.72
CA GLY A 90 -19.21 26.26 -9.32
C GLY A 90 -20.36 25.39 -8.80
N VAL A 91 -21.23 24.94 -9.69
CA VAL A 91 -22.35 24.06 -9.34
C VAL A 91 -22.23 22.68 -10.03
N GLY A 92 -21.04 22.09 -9.91
CA GLY A 92 -20.86 20.66 -10.08
C GLY A 92 -21.56 19.88 -8.95
N MET A 93 -21.30 18.59 -8.84
CA MET A 93 -21.93 17.72 -7.84
C MET A 93 -21.87 18.30 -6.41
N VAL A 94 -20.68 18.61 -5.92
CA VAL A 94 -20.49 19.16 -4.56
C VAL A 94 -21.15 20.54 -4.42
N GLY A 95 -21.10 21.38 -5.47
CA GLY A 95 -21.74 22.69 -5.47
C GLY A 95 -23.26 22.60 -5.36
N LEU A 96 -23.92 21.71 -6.10
CA LEU A 96 -25.38 21.49 -6.04
C LEU A 96 -25.82 20.94 -4.67
N LEU A 97 -25.05 20.06 -4.06
CA LEU A 97 -25.27 19.60 -2.68
C LEU A 97 -25.11 20.76 -1.68
N THR A 98 -24.09 21.61 -1.88
CA THR A 98 -23.87 22.81 -1.04
C THR A 98 -25.03 23.78 -1.15
N VAL A 99 -25.57 24.02 -2.35
CA VAL A 99 -26.76 24.89 -2.55
C VAL A 99 -27.94 24.41 -1.71
N GLN A 100 -28.29 23.13 -1.80
CA GLN A 100 -29.43 22.57 -1.06
C GLN A 100 -29.23 22.68 0.46
N LEU A 101 -28.04 22.32 0.96
CA LEU A 101 -27.73 22.38 2.40
C LEU A 101 -27.77 23.82 2.95
N LEU A 102 -27.26 24.81 2.20
CA LEU A 102 -27.35 26.23 2.56
C LEU A 102 -28.80 26.72 2.57
N ARG A 103 -29.60 26.30 1.58
CA ARG A 103 -31.04 26.60 1.53
C ARG A 103 -31.77 26.00 2.71
N ALA A 104 -31.47 24.73 3.06
CA ALA A 104 -32.03 24.08 4.24
C ALA A 104 -31.67 24.81 5.55
N GLN A 105 -30.51 25.46 5.62
CA GLN A 105 -30.07 26.28 6.74
C GLN A 105 -30.68 27.68 6.74
N GLY A 106 -31.45 28.04 5.72
CA GLY A 106 -32.14 29.33 5.60
C GLY A 106 -31.28 30.47 5.06
N CYS A 107 -30.20 30.18 4.38
CA CYS A 107 -29.39 31.16 3.67
C CYS A 107 -30.02 31.55 2.33
N ARG A 108 -29.77 32.79 1.88
CA ARG A 108 -29.90 33.16 0.48
C ARG A 108 -28.68 32.65 -0.29
N VAL A 109 -28.88 32.04 -1.44
CA VAL A 109 -27.79 31.44 -2.21
C VAL A 109 -27.76 32.00 -3.62
N LEU A 110 -26.59 32.46 -4.08
CA LEU A 110 -26.29 32.77 -5.47
C LEU A 110 -25.33 31.70 -6.02
N ALA A 111 -25.74 31.03 -7.09
CA ALA A 111 -24.98 29.97 -7.75
C ALA A 111 -24.36 30.49 -9.06
N LEU A 112 -23.05 30.34 -9.20
CA LEU A 112 -22.28 30.78 -10.37
C LEU A 112 -21.69 29.57 -11.10
N ASP A 113 -21.92 29.44 -12.40
CA ASP A 113 -21.33 28.41 -13.24
C ASP A 113 -21.34 28.81 -14.73
N TYR A 114 -20.63 28.10 -15.57
CA TYR A 114 -20.67 28.21 -17.04
C TYR A 114 -21.73 27.29 -17.64
N ASN A 115 -22.11 26.20 -16.97
CA ASN A 115 -23.01 25.18 -17.47
C ASN A 115 -24.46 25.49 -17.14
N GLN A 116 -25.26 25.73 -18.19
CA GLN A 116 -26.66 26.11 -18.05
C GLN A 116 -27.57 25.02 -17.48
N SER A 117 -27.27 23.73 -17.73
CA SER A 117 -28.06 22.61 -17.18
C SER A 117 -27.88 22.51 -15.67
N ARG A 118 -26.68 22.72 -15.20
CA ARG A 118 -26.36 22.73 -13.75
C ARG A 118 -26.92 23.93 -13.03
N LEU A 119 -26.90 25.11 -13.67
CA LEU A 119 -27.55 26.31 -13.15
C LEU A 119 -29.08 26.15 -13.04
N LYS A 120 -29.70 25.44 -14.00
CA LYS A 120 -31.11 25.11 -13.90
C LYS A 120 -31.40 24.27 -12.65
N LEU A 121 -30.62 23.21 -12.38
CA LEU A 121 -30.76 22.42 -11.17
C LEU A 121 -30.57 23.28 -9.91
N ALA A 122 -29.59 24.17 -9.88
CA ALA A 122 -29.38 25.08 -8.75
C ALA A 122 -30.60 26.01 -8.52
N SER A 123 -31.21 26.48 -9.60
CA SER A 123 -32.44 27.28 -9.55
C SER A 123 -33.63 26.46 -9.02
N ASP A 124 -33.78 25.23 -9.47
CA ASP A 124 -34.84 24.31 -9.02
C ASP A 124 -34.69 24.01 -7.51
N PHE A 125 -33.44 24.00 -6.99
CA PHE A 125 -33.14 23.91 -5.57
C PHE A 125 -33.28 25.23 -4.81
N GLY A 126 -33.72 26.30 -5.46
CA GLY A 126 -34.05 27.57 -4.84
C GLY A 126 -32.92 28.57 -4.73
N ALA A 127 -31.82 28.42 -5.48
CA ALA A 127 -30.79 29.44 -5.61
C ALA A 127 -31.15 30.51 -6.66
N GLU A 128 -30.69 31.73 -6.49
CA GLU A 128 -30.50 32.67 -7.58
C GLU A 128 -29.31 32.20 -8.41
N VAL A 129 -29.35 32.35 -9.74
CA VAL A 129 -28.31 31.76 -10.60
C VAL A 129 -27.75 32.80 -11.57
N TYR A 130 -26.46 32.66 -11.88
CA TYR A 130 -25.80 33.52 -12.84
C TYR A 130 -24.84 32.71 -13.73
N ASN A 131 -25.03 32.87 -15.04
CA ASN A 131 -24.25 32.17 -16.03
C ASN A 131 -23.02 33.00 -16.45
N LEU A 132 -21.85 32.48 -16.09
CA LEU A 132 -20.56 33.11 -16.38
C LEU A 132 -20.19 33.15 -17.88
N SER A 133 -20.89 32.38 -18.73
CA SER A 133 -20.73 32.44 -20.20
C SER A 133 -21.39 33.65 -20.85
N VAL A 134 -22.37 34.26 -20.17
CA VAL A 134 -23.14 35.37 -20.70
C VAL A 134 -22.51 36.72 -20.35
N SER A 135 -21.89 36.82 -19.18
CA SER A 135 -21.18 38.01 -18.70
C SER A 135 -20.03 37.59 -17.76
N GLU A 136 -18.91 38.26 -17.87
CA GLU A 136 -17.69 37.95 -17.10
C GLU A 136 -17.57 38.77 -15.78
N ASP A 137 -18.67 39.39 -15.31
CA ASP A 137 -18.63 40.17 -14.07
C ASP A 137 -19.40 39.52 -12.91
N PRO A 138 -18.86 38.43 -12.32
CA PRO A 138 -19.49 37.76 -11.18
C PRO A 138 -19.48 38.63 -9.92
N VAL A 139 -18.60 39.62 -9.85
CA VAL A 139 -18.49 40.51 -8.68
C VAL A 139 -19.68 41.45 -8.61
N ASN A 140 -20.03 42.08 -9.72
CA ASN A 140 -21.18 42.99 -9.80
C ASN A 140 -22.49 42.24 -9.48
N GLU A 141 -22.64 41.02 -10.02
CA GLU A 141 -23.81 40.20 -9.74
C GLU A 141 -23.94 39.83 -8.26
N ALA A 142 -22.84 39.42 -7.64
CA ALA A 142 -22.82 39.11 -6.21
C ALA A 142 -23.11 40.36 -5.35
N MET A 143 -22.66 41.53 -5.77
CA MET A 143 -23.00 42.80 -5.12
C MET A 143 -24.49 43.10 -5.25
N HIS A 144 -25.06 42.93 -6.42
CA HIS A 144 -26.50 43.12 -6.61
C HIS A 144 -27.34 42.15 -5.77
N PHE A 145 -27.01 40.85 -5.84
CA PHE A 145 -27.62 39.81 -5.02
C PHE A 145 -27.55 40.13 -3.51
N SER A 146 -26.44 40.62 -3.02
CA SER A 146 -26.22 40.94 -1.61
C SER A 146 -26.71 42.34 -1.21
N ARG A 147 -27.49 43.01 -2.06
CA ARG A 147 -28.01 44.39 -1.83
C ARG A 147 -26.88 45.40 -1.64
N ASN A 148 -25.83 45.29 -2.45
CA ASN A 148 -24.61 46.11 -2.41
C ASN A 148 -23.82 46.03 -1.07
N ARG A 149 -23.99 44.96 -0.31
CA ARG A 149 -23.27 44.78 0.98
C ARG A 149 -22.06 43.85 0.84
N GLY A 150 -22.00 43.05 -0.24
CA GLY A 150 -21.09 41.94 -0.43
C GLY A 150 -21.57 40.66 0.25
N ALA A 151 -21.11 39.53 -0.25
CA ALA A 151 -21.48 38.21 0.26
C ALA A 151 -20.92 37.95 1.66
N ASP A 152 -21.72 37.36 2.53
CA ASP A 152 -21.29 36.94 3.88
C ASP A 152 -20.27 35.81 3.84
N ALA A 153 -20.45 34.89 2.90
CA ALA A 153 -19.49 33.83 2.63
C ALA A 153 -19.48 33.47 1.12
N VAL A 154 -18.35 32.99 0.64
CA VAL A 154 -18.17 32.40 -0.69
C VAL A 154 -17.61 31.00 -0.54
N ILE A 155 -18.28 30.00 -1.11
CA ILE A 155 -17.83 28.60 -1.11
C ILE A 155 -17.42 28.26 -2.55
N ILE A 156 -16.14 27.94 -2.76
CA ILE A 156 -15.54 27.68 -4.06
C ILE A 156 -15.46 26.17 -4.26
N THR A 157 -16.24 25.65 -5.22
CA THR A 157 -16.31 24.21 -5.53
C THR A 157 -15.82 23.87 -6.93
N VAL A 158 -15.26 24.85 -7.65
CA VAL A 158 -14.72 24.65 -9.01
C VAL A 158 -13.38 23.90 -9.00
N ALA A 159 -13.08 23.23 -10.12
CA ALA A 159 -11.75 22.74 -10.46
C ALA A 159 -11.17 23.61 -11.58
N SER A 160 -10.12 24.38 -11.30
CA SER A 160 -9.47 25.30 -12.25
C SER A 160 -7.99 25.43 -11.92
N GLN A 161 -7.17 25.73 -12.93
CA GLN A 161 -5.74 26.11 -12.72
C GLN A 161 -5.57 27.62 -12.47
N SER A 162 -6.62 28.43 -12.68
CA SER A 162 -6.59 29.88 -12.48
C SER A 162 -6.68 30.27 -11.03
N ASN A 163 -6.17 31.45 -10.71
CA ASN A 163 -6.35 32.14 -9.42
C ASN A 163 -7.66 32.98 -9.38
N ASP A 164 -8.32 33.19 -10.52
CA ASP A 164 -9.47 34.06 -10.65
C ASP A 164 -10.64 33.71 -9.71
N PRO A 165 -11.00 32.43 -9.49
CA PRO A 165 -12.08 32.09 -8.57
C PRO A 165 -11.85 32.63 -7.16
N VAL A 166 -10.59 32.63 -6.66
CA VAL A 166 -10.26 33.13 -5.32
C VAL A 166 -10.24 34.65 -5.32
N SER A 167 -9.70 35.30 -6.34
CA SER A 167 -9.71 36.76 -6.48
C SER A 167 -11.13 37.30 -6.58
N TYR A 168 -11.98 36.68 -7.41
CA TYR A 168 -13.41 37.05 -7.48
C TYR A 168 -14.13 36.85 -6.15
N ALA A 169 -13.87 35.72 -5.47
CA ALA A 169 -14.44 35.47 -4.14
C ALA A 169 -14.08 36.56 -3.13
N ALA A 170 -12.84 37.01 -3.14
CA ALA A 170 -12.41 38.12 -2.26
C ALA A 170 -13.10 39.44 -2.63
N LYS A 171 -13.20 39.77 -3.93
CA LYS A 171 -13.85 41.01 -4.40
C LYS A 171 -15.35 41.06 -4.09
N MET A 172 -16.07 39.94 -4.22
CA MET A 172 -17.50 39.85 -3.95
C MET A 172 -17.85 39.72 -2.48
N SER A 173 -16.90 39.39 -1.63
CA SER A 173 -17.12 39.27 -0.17
C SER A 173 -17.27 40.64 0.49
N ARG A 174 -18.14 40.74 1.50
CA ARG A 174 -18.18 41.88 2.41
C ARG A 174 -16.94 41.98 3.29
N ARG A 175 -16.80 43.08 4.04
CA ARG A 175 -15.77 43.14 5.10
C ARG A 175 -15.99 42.01 6.11
N ARG A 176 -14.92 41.35 6.52
CA ARG A 176 -14.91 40.17 7.39
C ARG A 176 -15.72 39.00 6.84
N GLY A 177 -15.88 38.94 5.51
CA GLY A 177 -16.46 37.80 4.82
C GLY A 177 -15.58 36.56 4.92
N ARG A 178 -16.16 35.41 4.63
CA ARG A 178 -15.50 34.10 4.74
C ARG A 178 -15.41 33.46 3.37
N ILE A 179 -14.25 32.93 3.03
CA ILE A 179 -14.03 32.22 1.78
C ILE A 179 -13.58 30.80 2.10
N ILE A 180 -14.33 29.80 1.63
CA ILE A 180 -14.03 28.39 1.83
C ILE A 180 -13.72 27.75 0.49
N LEU A 181 -12.51 27.21 0.36
CA LEU A 181 -12.09 26.47 -0.82
C LEU A 181 -12.30 24.97 -0.62
N VAL A 182 -13.17 24.38 -1.42
CA VAL A 182 -13.45 22.94 -1.48
C VAL A 182 -12.82 22.32 -2.72
N GLY A 183 -12.93 23.00 -3.83
CA GLY A 183 -12.39 22.58 -5.13
C GLY A 183 -10.89 22.72 -5.24
N VAL A 184 -10.39 22.70 -6.45
CA VAL A 184 -8.95 22.87 -6.75
C VAL A 184 -8.77 24.11 -7.59
N THR A 185 -8.01 25.10 -7.09
CA THR A 185 -7.73 26.35 -7.82
C THR A 185 -6.25 26.72 -7.67
N GLY A 186 -5.78 27.67 -8.46
CA GLY A 186 -4.53 28.37 -8.19
C GLY A 186 -4.61 29.12 -6.86
N LEU A 187 -3.52 29.15 -6.10
CA LEU A 187 -3.44 29.78 -4.78
C LEU A 187 -2.35 30.87 -4.72
N GLN A 188 -2.16 31.60 -5.81
CA GLN A 188 -1.35 32.82 -5.79
C GLN A 188 -2.26 33.97 -5.33
N LEU A 189 -2.25 34.22 -4.02
CA LEU A 189 -3.14 35.20 -3.39
C LEU A 189 -2.52 36.60 -3.42
N SER A 190 -3.32 37.61 -3.81
CA SER A 190 -2.96 39.02 -3.67
C SER A 190 -3.34 39.51 -2.28
N ARG A 191 -2.37 40.05 -1.54
CA ARG A 191 -2.65 40.64 -0.23
C ARG A 191 -3.72 41.73 -0.31
N ASP A 192 -3.74 42.51 -1.37
CA ASP A 192 -4.65 43.65 -1.54
C ASP A 192 -6.11 43.20 -1.61
N ASP A 193 -6.40 42.04 -2.23
CA ASP A 193 -7.73 41.49 -2.31
C ASP A 193 -8.32 41.14 -0.91
N PHE A 194 -7.46 40.84 0.06
CA PHE A 194 -7.87 40.37 1.40
C PHE A 194 -7.74 41.41 2.51
N PHE A 195 -6.72 42.24 2.44
CA PHE A 195 -6.29 43.10 3.55
C PHE A 195 -7.32 44.15 3.91
N GLU A 196 -7.84 44.90 2.94
CA GLU A 196 -8.78 46.01 3.21
C GLU A 196 -10.10 45.52 3.81
N LYS A 197 -10.49 44.30 3.46
CA LYS A 197 -11.76 43.71 3.92
C LYS A 197 -11.59 42.81 5.14
N GLU A 198 -10.36 42.55 5.59
CA GLU A 198 -10.06 41.63 6.72
C GLU A 198 -10.75 40.27 6.52
N LEU A 199 -10.54 39.64 5.31
CA LEU A 199 -11.20 38.40 4.91
C LEU A 199 -10.59 37.18 5.60
N SER A 200 -11.44 36.20 5.91
CA SER A 200 -11.02 34.86 6.32
C SER A 200 -11.00 33.93 5.10
N PHE A 201 -9.89 33.19 4.91
CA PHE A 201 -9.77 32.19 3.87
C PHE A 201 -9.37 30.85 4.49
N GLN A 202 -10.09 29.79 4.15
CA GLN A 202 -9.83 28.46 4.67
C GLN A 202 -10.03 27.39 3.60
N VAL A 203 -9.12 26.40 3.54
CA VAL A 203 -9.26 25.23 2.69
C VAL A 203 -10.02 24.16 3.48
N SER A 204 -11.06 23.59 2.86
CA SER A 204 -11.83 22.48 3.44
C SER A 204 -11.12 21.16 3.22
N CYS A 205 -11.03 20.35 4.27
CA CYS A 205 -10.42 19.02 4.18
C CYS A 205 -11.49 17.93 4.11
N SER A 206 -11.78 17.47 2.88
CA SER A 206 -12.65 16.32 2.64
C SER A 206 -13.98 16.37 3.42
N TYR A 207 -14.34 15.31 4.15
CA TYR A 207 -15.60 15.18 4.89
C TYR A 207 -15.47 15.47 6.40
N GLY A 208 -14.35 16.07 6.83
CA GLY A 208 -14.24 16.69 8.14
C GLY A 208 -13.21 16.10 9.09
N PRO A 209 -13.29 16.43 10.39
CA PRO A 209 -12.36 15.98 11.40
C PRO A 209 -12.31 14.46 11.53
N GLY A 210 -11.11 13.92 11.64
CA GLY A 210 -10.80 12.50 11.57
C GLY A 210 -10.03 12.12 10.30
N ARG A 211 -10.17 12.96 9.26
CA ARG A 211 -9.52 12.69 7.95
C ARG A 211 -8.01 12.71 8.06
N TYR A 212 -7.38 11.64 7.57
CA TYR A 212 -5.93 11.38 7.65
C TYR A 212 -5.39 11.15 9.08
N ASP A 213 -6.26 10.94 10.07
CA ASP A 213 -5.85 10.46 11.38
C ASP A 213 -5.99 8.93 11.44
N PRO A 214 -4.87 8.16 11.41
CA PRO A 214 -4.94 6.70 11.44
C PRO A 214 -5.59 6.15 12.70
N SER A 215 -5.50 6.85 13.83
CA SER A 215 -6.16 6.44 15.07
C SER A 215 -7.68 6.47 14.93
N TYR A 216 -8.22 7.48 14.25
CA TYR A 216 -9.64 7.61 13.97
C TYR A 216 -10.08 6.68 12.82
N GLU A 217 -9.44 6.81 11.63
CA GLU A 217 -9.86 6.10 10.42
C GLU A 217 -9.61 4.59 10.52
N GLU A 218 -8.44 4.16 11.02
CA GLU A 218 -8.03 2.75 11.03
C GLU A 218 -8.17 2.11 12.42
N GLY A 219 -7.85 2.86 13.47
CA GLY A 219 -7.88 2.40 14.85
C GLY A 219 -9.28 2.34 15.48
N GLY A 220 -10.27 3.01 14.86
CA GLY A 220 -11.65 3.06 15.38
C GLY A 220 -11.81 3.91 16.64
N ASN A 221 -10.83 4.74 16.99
CA ASN A 221 -10.90 5.63 18.14
C ASN A 221 -11.62 6.93 17.75
N ASP A 222 -12.79 7.16 18.33
CA ASP A 222 -13.55 8.39 18.10
C ASP A 222 -13.08 9.53 19.01
N TYR A 223 -13.23 10.76 18.53
CA TYR A 223 -12.99 11.94 19.35
C TYR A 223 -14.12 12.16 20.37
N PRO A 224 -13.79 12.65 21.59
CA PRO A 224 -14.81 13.01 22.56
C PRO A 224 -15.79 14.04 21.98
N ILE A 225 -17.08 13.73 21.97
CA ILE A 225 -18.11 14.52 21.29
C ILE A 225 -18.20 15.97 21.80
N GLY A 226 -17.84 16.20 23.06
CA GLY A 226 -17.84 17.54 23.67
C GLY A 226 -16.74 18.45 23.10
N TYR A 227 -15.71 17.90 22.50
CA TYR A 227 -14.60 18.66 21.90
C TYR A 227 -14.64 18.67 20.37
N VAL A 228 -15.06 17.56 19.76
CA VAL A 228 -15.21 17.46 18.30
C VAL A 228 -16.61 16.97 17.98
N ARG A 229 -17.56 17.91 17.83
CA ARG A 229 -18.96 17.58 17.57
C ARG A 229 -19.16 16.87 16.23
N TRP A 230 -18.46 17.31 15.20
CA TRP A 230 -18.65 16.89 13.83
C TRP A 230 -17.40 16.21 13.28
N THR A 231 -17.37 14.88 13.39
CA THR A 231 -16.37 14.02 12.76
C THR A 231 -16.86 13.56 11.39
N GLU A 232 -16.03 12.87 10.64
CA GLU A 232 -16.39 12.24 9.36
C GLU A 232 -17.69 11.43 9.46
N GLN A 233 -17.75 10.50 10.41
CA GLN A 233 -18.93 9.64 10.61
C GLN A 233 -20.18 10.47 10.95
N ARG A 234 -20.06 11.43 11.86
CA ARG A 234 -21.20 12.28 12.26
C ARG A 234 -21.66 13.22 11.14
N ASN A 235 -20.76 13.55 10.19
CA ASN A 235 -21.15 14.24 8.97
C ASN A 235 -21.91 13.30 8.02
N PHE A 236 -21.53 12.01 7.94
CA PHE A 236 -22.29 11.02 7.17
C PHE A 236 -23.71 10.86 7.74
N GLU A 237 -23.83 10.70 9.05
CA GLU A 237 -25.12 10.64 9.74
C GLU A 237 -25.98 11.88 9.45
N ALA A 238 -25.41 13.09 9.57
CA ALA A 238 -26.14 14.32 9.33
C ALA A 238 -26.63 14.47 7.88
N ILE A 239 -25.90 13.97 6.90
CA ILE A 239 -26.34 13.96 5.49
C ILE A 239 -27.50 12.98 5.29
N LEU A 240 -27.43 11.80 5.86
CA LEU A 240 -28.52 10.83 5.82
C LEU A 240 -29.79 11.37 6.51
N ASP A 241 -29.65 12.05 7.66
CA ASP A 241 -30.75 12.75 8.32
C ASP A 241 -31.38 13.84 7.41
N MET A 242 -30.56 14.59 6.66
CA MET A 242 -31.07 15.59 5.72
C MET A 242 -31.84 14.97 4.53
N MET A 243 -31.42 13.81 4.06
CA MET A 243 -32.14 13.02 3.05
C MET A 243 -33.46 12.50 3.63
N GLU A 244 -33.44 11.90 4.82
CA GLU A 244 -34.64 11.39 5.52
C GLU A 244 -35.69 12.50 5.73
N MET A 245 -35.25 13.71 6.11
CA MET A 245 -36.11 14.87 6.31
C MET A 245 -36.58 15.52 4.99
N GLY A 246 -36.19 15.02 3.83
CA GLY A 246 -36.49 15.60 2.52
C GLY A 246 -35.90 17.00 2.31
N LYS A 247 -34.81 17.33 3.02
CA LYS A 247 -34.09 18.61 2.89
C LYS A 247 -32.92 18.55 1.91
N LEU A 248 -32.50 17.34 1.54
CA LEU A 248 -31.49 17.06 0.54
C LEU A 248 -32.08 16.05 -0.45
N ASP A 249 -32.41 16.51 -1.66
CA ASP A 249 -32.88 15.67 -2.76
C ASP A 249 -31.75 15.48 -3.77
N VAL A 250 -31.26 14.26 -3.88
CA VAL A 250 -30.18 13.88 -4.79
C VAL A 250 -30.67 13.16 -6.05
N THR A 251 -31.95 12.83 -6.10
CA THR A 251 -32.53 12.10 -7.24
C THR A 251 -32.31 12.81 -8.57
N PRO A 252 -32.50 14.15 -8.69
CA PRO A 252 -32.23 14.88 -9.93
C PRO A 252 -30.74 14.94 -10.31
N LEU A 253 -29.85 14.56 -9.40
CA LEU A 253 -28.40 14.55 -9.64
C LEU A 253 -27.92 13.24 -10.28
N ILE A 254 -28.74 12.18 -10.29
CA ILE A 254 -28.39 10.88 -10.88
C ILE A 254 -28.62 10.94 -12.39
N SER A 255 -27.53 11.03 -13.16
CA SER A 255 -27.57 11.10 -14.62
C SER A 255 -27.53 9.72 -15.27
N HIS A 256 -26.74 8.80 -14.75
CA HIS A 256 -26.51 7.49 -15.38
C HIS A 256 -26.43 6.36 -14.34
N ARG A 257 -26.78 5.15 -14.78
CA ARG A 257 -26.68 3.91 -14.03
C ARG A 257 -26.02 2.86 -14.91
N PHE A 258 -24.95 2.24 -14.41
CA PHE A 258 -24.26 1.15 -15.11
C PHE A 258 -24.14 -0.05 -14.17
N ASP A 259 -24.34 -1.24 -14.71
CA ASP A 259 -23.85 -2.44 -14.02
C ASP A 259 -22.32 -2.41 -13.92
N ILE A 260 -21.76 -2.96 -12.84
CA ILE A 260 -20.30 -2.95 -12.59
C ILE A 260 -19.51 -3.60 -13.73
N SER A 261 -20.08 -4.55 -14.47
CA SER A 261 -19.46 -5.15 -15.65
C SER A 261 -19.18 -4.16 -16.77
N TYR A 262 -19.94 -3.06 -16.84
CA TYR A 262 -19.77 -1.93 -17.76
C TYR A 262 -19.01 -0.75 -17.13
N SER A 263 -18.27 -0.98 -16.06
CA SER A 263 -17.54 0.10 -15.37
C SER A 263 -16.56 0.86 -16.28
N VAL A 264 -15.96 0.19 -17.26
CA VAL A 264 -15.06 0.83 -18.23
C VAL A 264 -15.80 1.90 -19.05
N ASP A 265 -17.04 1.62 -19.47
CA ASP A 265 -17.87 2.56 -20.23
C ASP A 265 -18.31 3.73 -19.33
N ALA A 266 -18.67 3.44 -18.06
CA ALA A 266 -19.00 4.45 -17.07
C ALA A 266 -17.84 5.43 -16.82
N TYR A 267 -16.60 4.93 -16.74
CA TYR A 267 -15.41 5.78 -16.64
C TYR A 267 -15.06 6.49 -17.95
N GLY A 268 -15.37 5.88 -19.10
CA GLY A 268 -15.21 6.50 -20.42
C GLY A 268 -16.09 7.75 -20.57
N LEU A 269 -17.30 7.73 -20.00
CA LEU A 269 -18.23 8.84 -19.99
C LEU A 269 -17.66 10.09 -19.30
N LEU A 270 -16.85 9.94 -18.24
CA LEU A 270 -16.18 11.06 -17.57
C LEU A 270 -15.19 11.81 -18.47
N SER A 271 -14.72 11.17 -19.53
CA SER A 271 -13.76 11.75 -20.50
C SER A 271 -14.43 12.16 -21.81
N SER A 272 -15.74 11.99 -21.93
CA SER A 272 -16.54 12.40 -23.11
C SER A 272 -17.09 13.81 -22.95
N ASP A 273 -17.63 14.36 -24.05
CA ASP A 273 -18.35 15.64 -24.06
C ASP A 273 -19.81 15.50 -23.60
N GLU A 274 -20.27 14.31 -23.23
CA GLU A 274 -21.63 14.06 -22.78
C GLU A 274 -21.86 14.66 -21.38
N ASP A 275 -22.97 15.37 -21.20
CA ASP A 275 -23.30 16.00 -19.91
C ASP A 275 -23.64 14.91 -18.88
N SER A 276 -22.78 14.75 -17.90
CA SER A 276 -22.93 13.77 -16.84
C SER A 276 -22.72 14.41 -15.48
N LEU A 277 -23.39 13.89 -14.45
CA LEU A 277 -23.30 14.41 -13.09
C LEU A 277 -23.12 13.26 -12.09
N GLY A 278 -24.18 12.59 -11.64
CA GLY A 278 -24.13 11.41 -10.78
C GLY A 278 -24.17 10.13 -11.61
N ILE A 279 -23.06 9.39 -11.61
CA ILE A 279 -22.96 8.09 -12.28
C ILE A 279 -22.93 7.02 -11.22
N LEU A 280 -23.93 6.13 -11.20
CA LEU A 280 -24.02 5.02 -10.26
C LEU A 280 -23.52 3.74 -10.90
N LEU A 281 -22.73 2.97 -10.13
CA LEU A 281 -22.40 1.59 -10.45
C LEU A 281 -23.28 0.67 -9.60
N THR A 282 -24.02 -0.21 -10.24
CA THR A 282 -24.91 -1.18 -9.59
C THR A 282 -24.27 -2.56 -9.57
N TYR A 283 -24.60 -3.33 -8.56
CA TYR A 283 -24.12 -4.70 -8.35
C TYR A 283 -25.31 -5.63 -8.31
N ASP A 284 -25.21 -6.78 -8.98
CA ASP A 284 -26.26 -7.79 -8.92
C ASP A 284 -26.31 -8.40 -7.50
N SER A 285 -27.43 -8.21 -6.82
CA SER A 285 -27.68 -8.74 -5.48
C SER A 285 -28.23 -10.17 -5.48
N SER A 286 -28.45 -10.77 -6.66
CA SER A 286 -29.02 -12.13 -6.79
C SER A 286 -27.99 -13.26 -6.68
N GLY A 287 -26.69 -12.93 -6.59
CA GLY A 287 -25.64 -13.92 -6.39
C GLY A 287 -25.70 -14.56 -5.00
N ASP A 288 -25.57 -15.88 -4.93
CA ASP A 288 -25.56 -16.71 -3.71
C ASP A 288 -24.41 -16.38 -2.71
N GLY A 289 -23.78 -15.22 -2.80
CA GLY A 289 -22.69 -14.79 -1.93
C GLY A 289 -21.43 -15.68 -2.00
N LYS A 290 -21.38 -16.64 -2.90
CA LYS A 290 -20.17 -17.44 -3.16
C LYS A 290 -19.19 -16.58 -3.93
N GLN A 291 -18.24 -16.01 -3.22
CA GLN A 291 -17.10 -15.35 -3.84
C GLN A 291 -16.25 -16.39 -4.55
N ASP A 292 -16.07 -16.23 -5.84
CA ASP A 292 -14.99 -16.91 -6.55
C ASP A 292 -13.67 -16.33 -6.07
N GLN A 293 -13.09 -17.00 -5.07
CA GLN A 293 -11.78 -16.61 -4.53
C GLN A 293 -10.65 -16.80 -5.54
N THR A 294 -10.92 -17.56 -6.60
CA THR A 294 -9.93 -17.85 -7.65
C THR A 294 -10.46 -17.41 -9.02
N ILE A 295 -9.67 -16.59 -9.70
CA ILE A 295 -9.94 -16.09 -11.06
C ILE A 295 -8.98 -16.75 -12.03
N LEU A 296 -9.50 -17.45 -13.03
CA LEU A 296 -8.73 -17.94 -14.15
C LEU A 296 -8.33 -16.75 -15.03
N LEU A 297 -7.05 -16.62 -15.30
CA LEU A 297 -6.53 -15.61 -16.21
C LEU A 297 -6.54 -16.19 -17.62
N GLU A 298 -6.91 -15.37 -18.62
CA GLU A 298 -7.02 -15.82 -20.01
C GLU A 298 -5.82 -16.65 -20.45
N LYS A 299 -6.10 -17.72 -21.16
CA LYS A 299 -5.14 -18.70 -21.66
C LYS A 299 -3.95 -18.01 -22.31
N SER A 300 -2.77 -18.17 -21.74
CA SER A 300 -1.59 -18.15 -22.58
C SER A 300 -1.68 -19.40 -23.47
N GLU A 301 -1.98 -19.23 -24.74
CA GLU A 301 -2.05 -20.29 -25.77
C GLU A 301 -0.71 -21.03 -26.00
N ASN A 302 0.26 -20.86 -25.10
CA ASN A 302 1.62 -21.40 -25.19
C ASN A 302 1.98 -22.45 -24.13
N LEU A 303 0.99 -23.03 -23.42
CA LEU A 303 1.28 -24.09 -22.42
C LEU A 303 1.57 -25.47 -23.04
N ASP A 304 1.47 -25.61 -24.36
CA ASP A 304 1.61 -26.90 -25.08
C ASP A 304 2.88 -27.06 -25.90
N LYS A 305 3.91 -26.24 -25.73
CA LYS A 305 5.21 -26.50 -26.35
C LYS A 305 6.03 -27.47 -25.52
N GLU A 306 6.36 -28.57 -26.16
CA GLU A 306 7.17 -29.68 -25.65
C GLU A 306 8.47 -29.23 -24.99
N SER A 307 8.51 -29.31 -23.63
CA SER A 307 9.77 -29.31 -22.88
C SER A 307 9.63 -30.27 -21.70
N CYS A 308 10.72 -30.93 -21.33
CA CYS A 308 10.83 -31.84 -20.18
C CYS A 308 10.49 -31.18 -18.80
N ILE A 309 10.16 -29.90 -18.79
CA ILE A 309 9.82 -29.09 -17.62
C ILE A 309 8.29 -29.08 -17.31
N LYS A 310 7.48 -29.85 -18.10
CA LYS A 310 6.00 -29.78 -18.07
C LYS A 310 5.36 -30.09 -16.71
N ASP A 311 6.03 -30.81 -15.83
CA ASP A 311 5.47 -31.22 -14.55
C ASP A 311 5.83 -30.30 -13.37
N LEU A 312 6.79 -29.38 -13.54
CA LEU A 312 7.19 -28.44 -12.51
C LEU A 312 6.49 -27.09 -12.74
N LYS A 313 5.52 -26.77 -11.90
CA LYS A 313 4.83 -25.48 -11.92
C LYS A 313 5.05 -24.75 -10.60
N VAL A 314 5.18 -23.42 -10.69
CA VAL A 314 5.43 -22.53 -9.55
C VAL A 314 4.15 -21.80 -9.19
N SER A 315 3.79 -21.81 -7.92
CA SER A 315 2.80 -20.92 -7.34
C SER A 315 3.46 -19.98 -6.34
N LEU A 316 2.98 -18.74 -6.29
CA LEU A 316 3.55 -17.66 -5.47
C LEU A 316 2.54 -17.14 -4.48
N ILE A 317 2.95 -17.02 -3.22
CA ILE A 317 2.17 -16.43 -2.12
C ILE A 317 2.77 -15.07 -1.77
N GLY A 318 2.01 -14.00 -2.06
CA GLY A 318 2.43 -12.62 -1.85
C GLY A 318 2.79 -11.89 -3.14
N ALA A 319 2.01 -10.87 -3.51
CA ALA A 319 2.20 -10.02 -4.70
C ALA A 319 2.74 -8.63 -4.33
N GLY A 320 3.66 -8.56 -3.36
CA GLY A 320 4.26 -7.32 -2.89
C GLY A 320 5.25 -6.70 -3.90
N ASN A 321 5.87 -5.57 -3.50
CA ASN A 321 6.83 -4.83 -4.32
C ASN A 321 8.03 -5.66 -4.73
N TYR A 322 8.62 -6.37 -3.77
CA TYR A 322 9.81 -7.18 -3.99
C TYR A 322 9.48 -8.38 -4.88
N ALA A 323 8.39 -9.08 -4.59
CA ALA A 323 7.90 -10.17 -5.41
C ALA A 323 7.72 -9.74 -6.87
N SER A 324 6.97 -8.65 -7.11
CA SER A 324 6.65 -8.19 -8.47
C SER A 324 7.83 -7.60 -9.24
N LYS A 325 8.83 -7.01 -8.54
CA LYS A 325 9.96 -6.35 -9.23
C LYS A 325 11.17 -7.25 -9.42
N ILE A 326 11.37 -8.22 -8.54
CA ILE A 326 12.60 -9.02 -8.47
C ILE A 326 12.28 -10.52 -8.59
N LEU A 327 11.44 -11.04 -7.71
CA LEU A 327 11.32 -12.48 -7.55
C LEU A 327 10.53 -13.15 -8.68
N ILE A 328 9.38 -12.62 -9.06
CA ILE A 328 8.57 -13.15 -10.17
C ILE A 328 9.36 -13.11 -11.49
N PRO A 329 9.99 -11.99 -11.89
CA PRO A 329 10.87 -11.97 -13.04
C PRO A 329 11.97 -13.03 -12.99
N ALA A 330 12.63 -13.21 -11.83
CA ALA A 330 13.69 -14.21 -11.69
C ALA A 330 13.19 -15.65 -11.90
N PHE A 331 12.00 -16.01 -11.38
CA PHE A 331 11.39 -17.30 -11.64
C PHE A 331 10.95 -17.45 -13.10
N LYS A 332 10.36 -16.41 -13.69
CA LYS A 332 9.98 -16.41 -15.11
C LYS A 332 11.17 -16.61 -16.04
N ASP A 333 12.31 -16.00 -15.73
CA ASP A 333 13.55 -16.13 -16.51
C ASP A 333 14.11 -17.57 -16.51
N THR A 334 13.72 -18.42 -15.56
CA THR A 334 14.08 -19.85 -15.57
C THR A 334 13.28 -20.66 -16.59
N GLY A 335 12.20 -20.11 -17.14
CA GLY A 335 11.31 -20.80 -18.07
C GLY A 335 10.26 -21.70 -17.42
N ILE A 336 10.22 -21.76 -16.07
CA ILE A 336 9.24 -22.58 -15.34
C ILE A 336 7.83 -21.98 -15.46
N PRO A 337 6.77 -22.77 -15.72
CA PRO A 337 5.41 -22.27 -15.83
C PRO A 337 4.89 -21.68 -14.49
N LEU A 338 4.32 -20.47 -14.56
CA LEU A 338 3.71 -19.79 -13.41
C LEU A 338 2.25 -20.22 -13.28
N ARG A 339 1.91 -20.96 -12.21
CA ARG A 339 0.58 -21.55 -12.00
C ARG A 339 -0.38 -20.59 -11.32
N SER A 340 -0.16 -20.29 -10.06
CA SER A 340 -1.06 -19.47 -9.25
C SER A 340 -0.32 -18.34 -8.54
N ILE A 341 -0.99 -17.21 -8.37
CA ILE A 341 -0.51 -16.13 -7.51
C ILE A 341 -1.58 -15.77 -6.48
N ALA A 342 -1.23 -15.87 -5.20
CA ALA A 342 -2.11 -15.48 -4.10
C ALA A 342 -1.76 -14.11 -3.55
N SER A 343 -2.79 -13.31 -3.25
CA SER A 343 -2.64 -12.05 -2.51
C SER A 343 -3.89 -11.73 -1.71
N THR A 344 -3.72 -11.25 -0.47
CA THR A 344 -4.81 -10.97 0.46
C THR A 344 -5.89 -10.02 -0.10
N LYS A 345 -5.51 -9.05 -0.92
CA LYS A 345 -6.43 -8.03 -1.48
C LYS A 345 -6.86 -8.31 -2.93
N GLY A 346 -6.47 -9.43 -3.52
CA GLY A 346 -6.81 -9.82 -4.91
C GLY A 346 -6.22 -8.92 -6.00
N VAL A 347 -6.39 -7.61 -5.92
CA VAL A 347 -6.00 -6.63 -6.96
C VAL A 347 -4.52 -6.74 -7.37
N ASN A 348 -3.61 -6.82 -6.40
CA ASN A 348 -2.18 -6.97 -6.70
C ASN A 348 -1.87 -8.32 -7.33
N GLY A 349 -2.56 -9.38 -6.89
CA GLY A 349 -2.46 -10.73 -7.47
C GLY A 349 -2.94 -10.74 -8.91
N LEU A 350 -4.11 -10.15 -9.18
CA LEU A 350 -4.66 -10.04 -10.53
C LEU A 350 -3.73 -9.27 -11.49
N TYR A 351 -3.21 -8.12 -11.04
CA TYR A 351 -2.27 -7.34 -11.84
C TYR A 351 -0.99 -8.10 -12.14
N ALA A 352 -0.36 -8.68 -11.12
CA ALA A 352 0.85 -9.47 -11.29
C ALA A 352 0.57 -10.72 -12.13
N GLY A 353 -0.57 -11.37 -11.92
CA GLY A 353 -1.01 -12.52 -12.67
C GLY A 353 -1.08 -12.23 -14.18
N LYS A 354 -1.79 -11.19 -14.58
CA LYS A 354 -1.90 -10.74 -15.98
C LYS A 354 -0.54 -10.32 -16.55
N LYS A 355 0.22 -9.51 -15.79
CA LYS A 355 1.50 -8.97 -16.24
C LYS A 355 2.56 -10.04 -16.50
N PHE A 356 2.63 -11.06 -15.68
CA PHE A 356 3.69 -12.06 -15.74
C PHE A 356 3.24 -13.37 -16.39
N GLY A 357 1.94 -13.57 -16.61
CA GLY A 357 1.39 -14.74 -17.28
C GLY A 357 1.16 -15.94 -16.35
N PHE A 358 0.66 -15.69 -15.14
CA PHE A 358 0.12 -16.77 -14.29
C PHE A 358 -1.17 -17.33 -14.87
N ALA A 359 -1.41 -18.61 -14.67
CA ALA A 359 -2.66 -19.25 -15.13
C ALA A 359 -3.89 -18.80 -14.33
N GLN A 360 -3.70 -18.48 -13.06
CA GLN A 360 -4.78 -18.00 -12.17
C GLN A 360 -4.26 -17.11 -11.05
N THR A 361 -5.18 -16.33 -10.48
CA THR A 361 -4.95 -15.57 -9.25
C THR A 361 -5.99 -15.96 -8.21
N THR A 362 -5.60 -15.97 -6.93
CA THR A 362 -6.50 -16.35 -5.85
C THR A 362 -6.32 -15.48 -4.60
N THR A 363 -7.37 -15.37 -3.80
CA THR A 363 -7.30 -14.87 -2.42
C THR A 363 -7.32 -16.00 -1.40
N ASP A 364 -7.63 -17.23 -1.84
CA ASP A 364 -7.54 -18.45 -1.06
C ASP A 364 -6.13 -19.04 -1.16
N VAL A 365 -5.34 -18.87 -0.11
CA VAL A 365 -3.95 -19.36 -0.05
C VAL A 365 -3.93 -20.88 0.10
N ASP A 366 -4.91 -21.49 0.78
CA ASP A 366 -4.93 -22.92 1.05
C ASP A 366 -5.11 -23.72 -0.24
N SER A 367 -5.84 -23.19 -1.22
CA SER A 367 -5.96 -23.79 -2.55
C SER A 367 -4.62 -24.01 -3.28
N ILE A 368 -3.58 -23.23 -2.94
CA ILE A 368 -2.23 -23.41 -3.51
C ILE A 368 -1.55 -24.66 -2.94
N PHE A 369 -1.73 -24.93 -1.66
CA PHE A 369 -1.15 -26.11 -1.03
C PHE A 369 -1.84 -27.40 -1.47
N GLU A 370 -3.13 -27.31 -1.77
CA GLU A 370 -3.96 -28.44 -2.23
C GLU A 370 -3.82 -28.72 -3.74
N ASP A 371 -3.33 -27.76 -4.56
CA ASP A 371 -3.22 -27.92 -6.02
C ASP A 371 -2.19 -29.00 -6.38
N PRO A 372 -2.60 -30.17 -6.93
CA PRO A 372 -1.69 -31.24 -7.30
C PRO A 372 -0.76 -30.84 -8.46
N ASN A 373 -1.13 -29.85 -9.25
CA ASN A 373 -0.33 -29.33 -10.36
C ASN A 373 0.75 -28.34 -9.93
N CYS A 374 0.79 -27.94 -8.65
CA CYS A 374 1.82 -27.08 -8.10
C CYS A 374 2.88 -27.91 -7.41
N ARG A 375 4.13 -27.85 -7.88
CA ARG A 375 5.25 -28.56 -7.26
C ARG A 375 6.16 -27.65 -6.45
N ILE A 376 6.18 -26.36 -6.76
CA ILE A 376 7.05 -25.36 -6.12
C ILE A 376 6.19 -24.23 -5.57
N ILE A 377 6.37 -23.92 -4.30
CA ILE A 377 5.74 -22.77 -3.63
C ILE A 377 6.80 -21.71 -3.34
N VAL A 378 6.50 -20.48 -3.70
CA VAL A 378 7.34 -19.31 -3.42
C VAL A 378 6.61 -18.41 -2.43
N ILE A 379 7.22 -18.14 -1.28
CA ILE A 379 6.64 -17.34 -0.20
C ILE A 379 7.35 -16.00 -0.14
N ALA A 380 6.60 -14.91 -0.33
CA ALA A 380 7.09 -13.53 -0.35
C ALA A 380 6.10 -12.58 0.34
N THR A 381 5.71 -12.94 1.55
CA THR A 381 4.72 -12.26 2.40
C THR A 381 5.39 -11.43 3.50
N LYS A 382 4.64 -11.03 4.53
CA LYS A 382 5.22 -10.49 5.76
C LYS A 382 5.86 -11.62 6.57
N HIS A 383 6.89 -11.30 7.34
CA HIS A 383 7.76 -12.29 7.97
C HIS A 383 7.04 -13.23 8.94
N ASN A 384 6.05 -12.72 9.68
CA ASN A 384 5.26 -13.51 10.63
C ASN A 384 4.39 -14.62 10.02
N THR A 385 4.27 -14.65 8.71
CA THR A 385 3.51 -15.71 8.01
C THR A 385 4.40 -16.72 7.32
N HIS A 386 5.73 -16.51 7.33
CA HIS A 386 6.67 -17.37 6.63
C HIS A 386 6.66 -18.78 7.18
N ALA A 387 6.76 -18.92 8.51
CA ALA A 387 6.83 -20.23 9.17
C ALA A 387 5.60 -21.11 8.87
N ASP A 388 4.40 -20.55 9.00
CA ASP A 388 3.15 -21.27 8.74
C ASP A 388 3.06 -21.75 7.29
N PHE A 389 3.40 -20.88 6.34
CA PHE A 389 3.36 -21.24 4.93
C PHE A 389 4.46 -22.23 4.53
N VAL A 390 5.65 -22.14 5.15
CA VAL A 390 6.72 -23.13 4.97
C VAL A 390 6.26 -24.50 5.48
N LEU A 391 5.69 -24.55 6.68
CA LEU A 391 5.18 -25.80 7.26
C LEU A 391 4.10 -26.44 6.37
N LYS A 392 3.09 -25.65 5.94
CA LYS A 392 2.05 -26.14 5.03
C LYS A 392 2.65 -26.66 3.71
N GLY A 393 3.64 -25.95 3.14
CA GLY A 393 4.31 -26.38 1.92
C GLY A 393 5.04 -27.71 2.08
N LEU A 394 5.81 -27.87 3.15
CA LEU A 394 6.50 -29.11 3.47
C LEU A 394 5.54 -30.27 3.72
N GLN A 395 4.47 -30.05 4.51
CA GLN A 395 3.42 -31.04 4.78
C GLN A 395 2.67 -31.50 3.54
N SER A 396 2.56 -30.62 2.54
CA SER A 396 1.96 -30.93 1.24
C SER A 396 2.96 -31.58 0.24
N GLY A 397 4.18 -31.92 0.68
CA GLY A 397 5.20 -32.55 -0.15
C GLY A 397 5.73 -31.65 -1.28
N LYS A 398 5.67 -30.33 -1.13
CA LYS A 398 6.08 -29.38 -2.17
C LYS A 398 7.46 -28.77 -1.85
N HIS A 399 8.21 -28.47 -2.90
CA HIS A 399 9.44 -27.70 -2.77
C HIS A 399 9.10 -26.25 -2.38
N VAL A 400 9.85 -25.68 -1.42
CA VAL A 400 9.55 -24.36 -0.88
C VAL A 400 10.75 -23.42 -1.06
N PHE A 401 10.49 -22.28 -1.68
CA PHE A 401 11.36 -21.12 -1.66
C PHE A 401 10.70 -20.04 -0.79
N VAL A 402 11.35 -19.64 0.29
CA VAL A 402 10.84 -18.58 1.17
C VAL A 402 11.79 -17.39 1.19
N GLU A 403 11.27 -16.18 1.09
CA GLU A 403 12.07 -15.00 1.36
C GLU A 403 12.53 -14.98 2.82
N LYS A 404 13.65 -14.33 3.04
CA LYS A 404 14.21 -14.20 4.39
C LYS A 404 13.34 -13.28 5.27
N PRO A 405 13.30 -13.45 6.59
CA PRO A 405 13.86 -14.58 7.33
C PRO A 405 13.01 -15.83 7.16
N LEU A 406 13.57 -17.00 7.48
CA LEU A 406 12.82 -18.25 7.47
C LEU A 406 11.63 -18.20 8.44
N CYS A 407 11.87 -17.69 9.65
CA CYS A 407 10.91 -17.59 10.74
C CYS A 407 11.35 -16.51 11.72
N LEU A 408 10.50 -16.17 12.68
CA LEU A 408 10.77 -15.14 13.71
C LEU A 408 11.12 -15.73 15.08
N PHE A 409 10.62 -16.93 15.40
CA PHE A 409 10.71 -17.52 16.73
C PHE A 409 11.39 -18.90 16.72
N ALA A 410 12.06 -19.24 17.82
CA ALA A 410 12.73 -20.54 17.95
C ALA A 410 11.75 -21.72 17.83
N SER A 411 10.56 -21.61 18.39
CA SER A 411 9.52 -22.65 18.28
C SER A 411 9.08 -22.91 16.83
N GLU A 412 9.07 -21.88 15.99
CA GLU A 412 8.78 -22.00 14.55
C GLU A 412 9.91 -22.73 13.83
N LEU A 413 11.18 -22.39 14.17
CA LEU A 413 12.35 -23.06 13.62
C LEU A 413 12.37 -24.55 13.96
N ASP A 414 12.09 -24.90 15.23
CA ASP A 414 12.04 -26.28 15.68
C ASP A 414 10.95 -27.08 14.92
N ALA A 415 9.78 -26.48 14.71
CA ALA A 415 8.69 -27.09 13.96
C ALA A 415 9.06 -27.32 12.48
N ILE A 416 9.68 -26.31 11.85
CA ILE A 416 10.14 -26.40 10.45
C ILE A 416 11.23 -27.48 10.33
N SER A 417 12.19 -27.50 11.23
CA SER A 417 13.29 -28.48 11.23
C SER A 417 12.75 -29.91 11.31
N LYS A 418 11.84 -30.14 12.26
CA LYS A 418 11.20 -31.45 12.41
C LYS A 418 10.47 -31.89 11.15
N GLU A 419 9.67 -31.01 10.55
CA GLU A 419 8.90 -31.33 9.36
C GLU A 419 9.79 -31.51 8.12
N TYR A 420 10.86 -30.70 7.99
CA TYR A 420 11.81 -30.83 6.89
C TYR A 420 12.51 -32.19 6.89
N TRP A 421 13.05 -32.64 8.04
CA TRP A 421 13.74 -33.91 8.15
C TRP A 421 12.83 -35.11 7.97
N LYS A 422 11.55 -34.99 8.34
CA LYS A 422 10.53 -36.01 8.04
C LYS A 422 10.30 -36.20 6.54
N ASN A 423 10.26 -35.11 5.77
CA ASN A 423 9.96 -35.12 4.34
C ASN A 423 11.22 -35.13 3.44
N ASN A 424 12.41 -35.02 4.00
CA ASN A 424 13.66 -35.00 3.24
C ASN A 424 13.91 -36.31 2.49
N ALA A 425 13.44 -37.45 3.01
CA ALA A 425 13.53 -38.75 2.34
C ALA A 425 12.76 -38.78 1.01
N GLU A 426 11.76 -37.91 0.81
CA GLU A 426 10.99 -37.75 -0.43
C GLU A 426 11.63 -36.75 -1.42
N GLY A 427 12.80 -36.21 -1.08
CA GLY A 427 13.54 -35.27 -1.92
C GLY A 427 12.96 -33.87 -1.96
N VAL A 428 12.10 -33.48 -1.01
CA VAL A 428 11.56 -32.13 -0.87
C VAL A 428 12.70 -31.15 -0.52
N ARG A 429 12.71 -29.98 -1.15
CA ARG A 429 13.71 -28.93 -0.94
C ARG A 429 13.10 -27.70 -0.30
N LEU A 430 13.78 -27.18 0.72
CA LEU A 430 13.51 -25.88 1.31
C LEU A 430 14.72 -24.97 1.06
N MET A 431 14.46 -23.77 0.56
CA MET A 431 15.49 -22.76 0.35
C MET A 431 15.03 -21.40 0.85
N VAL A 432 15.90 -20.71 1.56
CA VAL A 432 15.69 -19.31 1.99
C VAL A 432 16.36 -18.37 1.01
N GLY A 433 15.76 -17.24 0.73
CA GLY A 433 16.24 -16.22 -0.21
C GLY A 433 17.53 -15.50 0.22
N PHE A 434 18.54 -16.23 0.68
CA PHE A 434 19.87 -15.72 0.99
C PHE A 434 20.68 -15.47 -0.29
N ASN A 435 20.20 -14.55 -1.11
CA ASN A 435 20.70 -14.32 -2.46
C ASN A 435 22.17 -13.88 -2.54
N ARG A 436 22.71 -13.21 -1.51
CA ARG A 436 24.03 -12.58 -1.57
C ARG A 436 25.16 -13.58 -1.80
N ARG A 437 25.06 -14.81 -1.29
CA ARG A 437 26.05 -15.88 -1.56
C ARG A 437 26.12 -16.25 -3.05
N PHE A 438 25.07 -15.99 -3.83
CA PHE A 438 25.01 -16.26 -5.28
C PHE A 438 25.47 -15.09 -6.15
N SER A 439 25.90 -13.96 -5.55
CA SER A 439 26.46 -12.84 -6.30
C SER A 439 27.76 -13.25 -7.01
N PRO A 440 28.00 -12.82 -8.26
CA PRO A 440 29.23 -13.13 -8.99
C PRO A 440 30.51 -12.76 -8.24
N HIS A 441 30.49 -11.64 -7.52
CA HIS A 441 31.63 -11.22 -6.70
C HIS A 441 31.87 -12.15 -5.51
N ILE A 442 30.81 -12.59 -4.83
CA ILE A 442 30.93 -13.50 -3.70
C ILE A 442 31.38 -14.87 -4.14
N GLN A 443 30.87 -15.37 -5.26
CA GLN A 443 31.36 -16.62 -5.86
C GLN A 443 32.85 -16.51 -6.22
N LYS A 444 33.29 -15.36 -6.74
CA LYS A 444 34.71 -15.09 -6.98
C LYS A 444 35.52 -15.07 -5.69
N ILE A 445 35.06 -14.40 -4.62
CA ILE A 445 35.72 -14.42 -3.31
C ILE A 445 35.82 -15.87 -2.80
N LYS A 446 34.72 -16.64 -2.83
CA LYS A 446 34.72 -18.05 -2.38
C LYS A 446 35.73 -18.89 -3.15
N SER A 447 35.82 -18.71 -4.47
CA SER A 447 36.80 -19.41 -5.31
C SER A 447 38.26 -19.04 -4.96
N LEU A 448 38.53 -17.78 -4.64
CA LEU A 448 39.85 -17.31 -4.22
C LEU A 448 40.23 -17.81 -2.84
N LEU A 449 39.27 -18.08 -1.98
CA LEU A 449 39.48 -18.62 -0.62
C LEU A 449 39.60 -20.15 -0.60
N ALA A 450 39.17 -20.86 -1.65
CA ALA A 450 39.10 -22.32 -1.66
C ALA A 450 40.44 -23.01 -1.36
N ASP A 451 41.54 -22.47 -1.89
CA ASP A 451 42.90 -23.03 -1.68
C ASP A 451 43.60 -22.49 -0.43
N LYS A 452 42.93 -21.63 0.35
CA LYS A 452 43.50 -20.99 1.55
C LYS A 452 43.17 -21.79 2.80
N LYS A 453 44.23 -22.19 3.50
CA LYS A 453 44.15 -22.96 4.77
C LYS A 453 44.21 -22.06 6.02
N GLY A 454 44.63 -20.81 5.85
CA GLY A 454 44.76 -19.84 6.93
C GLY A 454 43.42 -19.35 7.45
N LYS A 455 43.41 -18.92 8.71
CA LYS A 455 42.26 -18.29 9.35
C LYS A 455 41.87 -17.00 8.61
N LYS A 456 40.59 -16.77 8.51
CA LYS A 456 40.01 -15.64 7.78
C LYS A 456 39.46 -14.62 8.78
N ALA A 457 39.59 -13.35 8.45
CA ALA A 457 38.88 -12.28 9.15
C ALA A 457 37.98 -11.52 8.16
N PHE A 458 36.73 -11.33 8.56
CA PHE A 458 35.71 -10.67 7.75
C PHE A 458 35.22 -9.40 8.42
N ILE A 459 35.13 -8.31 7.68
CA ILE A 459 34.49 -7.07 8.12
C ILE A 459 33.39 -6.72 7.12
N MET A 460 32.14 -6.79 7.55
CA MET A 460 30.97 -6.40 6.77
C MET A 460 30.41 -5.11 7.33
N THR A 461 30.37 -4.04 6.53
CA THR A 461 29.75 -2.77 6.88
C THR A 461 28.49 -2.57 6.07
N VAL A 462 27.38 -2.29 6.73
CA VAL A 462 26.07 -2.04 6.14
C VAL A 462 25.56 -0.67 6.57
N ASN A 463 25.48 0.25 5.62
CA ASN A 463 24.82 1.55 5.79
C ASN A 463 23.36 1.40 5.36
N ALA A 464 22.50 0.99 6.28
CA ALA A 464 21.14 0.57 5.99
C ALA A 464 20.18 1.74 5.74
N GLY A 465 20.44 2.89 6.40
CA GLY A 465 19.54 4.03 6.46
C GLY A 465 18.35 3.80 7.41
N GLU A 466 17.81 4.89 7.88
CA GLU A 466 16.70 4.92 8.83
C GLU A 466 15.38 4.45 8.20
N ILE A 467 14.56 3.75 8.99
CA ILE A 467 13.17 3.38 8.68
C ILE A 467 12.28 3.93 9.81
N PRO A 468 11.09 4.52 9.50
CA PRO A 468 10.16 4.99 10.52
C PRO A 468 9.80 3.89 11.54
N LEU A 469 9.58 4.26 12.79
CA LEU A 469 9.24 3.31 13.86
C LEU A 469 7.93 2.56 13.59
N GLU A 470 6.97 3.22 12.92
CA GLU A 470 5.66 2.66 12.56
C GLU A 470 5.76 1.67 11.37
N HIS A 471 6.92 1.52 10.76
CA HIS A 471 7.08 0.58 9.66
C HIS A 471 7.00 -0.86 10.17
N TRP A 472 6.18 -1.69 9.53
CA TRP A 472 5.89 -3.07 9.94
C TRP A 472 7.13 -3.96 10.20
N ILE A 473 8.31 -3.63 9.65
CA ILE A 473 9.58 -4.34 9.90
C ILE A 473 10.04 -4.11 11.35
N GLN A 474 9.75 -2.93 11.92
CA GLN A 474 10.14 -2.58 13.29
C GLN A 474 9.28 -3.30 14.35
N ASP A 475 8.08 -3.73 13.98
CA ASP A 475 7.22 -4.56 14.82
C ASP A 475 7.85 -5.94 14.98
N LEU A 476 8.16 -6.33 16.21
CA LEU A 476 8.87 -7.58 16.52
C LEU A 476 8.03 -8.82 16.21
N ASP A 477 6.71 -8.73 16.32
CA ASP A 477 5.79 -9.85 16.08
C ASP A 477 5.45 -10.02 14.59
N ILE A 478 5.59 -8.94 13.78
CA ILE A 478 5.26 -8.96 12.34
C ILE A 478 6.52 -9.04 11.49
N GLY A 479 7.50 -8.19 11.78
CA GLY A 479 8.71 -8.01 11.00
C GLY A 479 9.98 -8.57 11.62
N GLY A 480 10.00 -8.75 12.95
CA GLY A 480 11.15 -9.25 13.70
C GLY A 480 12.30 -8.25 13.83
N GLY A 481 12.09 -6.98 13.50
CA GLY A 481 13.13 -5.95 13.51
C GLY A 481 14.16 -6.08 12.38
N ARG A 482 15.13 -5.16 12.38
CA ARG A 482 16.15 -5.09 11.32
C ARG A 482 17.14 -6.25 11.34
N LEU A 483 17.39 -6.88 12.50
CA LEU A 483 18.31 -8.00 12.60
C LEU A 483 17.77 -9.20 11.82
N LEU A 484 16.57 -9.66 12.13
CA LEU A 484 15.93 -10.77 11.41
C LEU A 484 15.53 -10.34 9.99
N GLY A 485 14.98 -9.13 9.83
CA GLY A 485 14.49 -8.65 8.55
C GLY A 485 15.56 -8.33 7.51
N GLU A 486 16.81 -8.06 7.89
CA GLU A 486 17.88 -7.73 6.92
C GLU A 486 19.25 -8.27 7.30
N ALA A 487 19.70 -8.15 8.56
CA ALA A 487 21.06 -8.54 8.92
C ALA A 487 21.32 -10.05 8.81
N CYS A 488 20.30 -10.89 8.86
CA CYS A 488 20.40 -12.33 8.60
C CYS A 488 21.09 -12.67 7.26
N HIS A 489 20.94 -11.82 6.23
CA HIS A 489 21.69 -11.98 4.99
C HIS A 489 23.22 -11.93 5.17
N PHE A 490 23.70 -11.14 6.10
CA PHE A 490 25.14 -10.95 6.32
C PHE A 490 25.70 -12.02 7.24
N VAL A 491 24.91 -12.53 8.17
CA VAL A 491 25.26 -13.72 8.96
C VAL A 491 25.41 -14.91 8.01
N ASP A 492 24.43 -15.14 7.12
CA ASP A 492 24.49 -16.16 6.07
C ASP A 492 25.72 -16.00 5.17
N LEU A 493 25.98 -14.77 4.73
CA LEU A 493 27.11 -14.47 3.84
C LEU A 493 28.46 -14.81 4.47
N LEU A 494 28.68 -14.42 5.72
CA LEU A 494 29.93 -14.70 6.40
C LEU A 494 30.07 -16.19 6.73
N ARG A 495 28.98 -16.87 7.14
CA ARG A 495 28.94 -18.33 7.31
C ARG A 495 29.35 -19.07 6.03
N PHE A 496 28.77 -18.67 4.89
CA PHE A 496 29.09 -19.22 3.57
C PHE A 496 30.55 -19.01 3.20
N LEU A 497 31.11 -17.81 3.39
CA LEU A 497 32.51 -17.51 3.05
C LEU A 497 33.50 -18.20 3.98
N ALA A 498 33.23 -18.28 5.27
CA ALA A 498 34.03 -19.03 6.22
C ALA A 498 34.07 -20.52 5.82
N GLY A 499 32.93 -21.09 5.50
CA GLY A 499 32.78 -22.51 5.16
C GLY A 499 32.74 -23.42 6.40
N GLU A 500 32.63 -22.85 7.59
CA GLU A 500 32.69 -23.51 8.90
C GLU A 500 31.50 -23.08 9.74
N ASN A 501 31.14 -23.90 10.75
CA ASN A 501 30.03 -23.59 11.65
C ASN A 501 30.33 -22.39 12.54
N ILE A 502 29.29 -21.68 12.96
CA ILE A 502 29.38 -20.56 13.93
C ILE A 502 29.42 -21.14 15.34
N THR A 503 30.54 -20.96 16.06
CA THR A 503 30.74 -21.50 17.41
C THR A 503 30.37 -20.54 18.53
N SER A 504 30.52 -19.23 18.28
CA SER A 504 30.07 -18.20 19.22
C SER A 504 29.72 -16.91 18.50
N PHE A 505 28.83 -16.14 19.11
CA PHE A 505 28.36 -14.87 18.58
C PHE A 505 27.94 -13.92 19.70
N THR A 506 28.04 -12.63 19.44
CA THR A 506 27.57 -11.57 20.33
C THR A 506 27.10 -10.37 19.54
N CYS A 507 26.20 -9.59 20.12
CA CYS A 507 25.67 -8.36 19.52
C CYS A 507 25.74 -7.21 20.53
N VAL A 508 26.18 -6.05 20.06
CA VAL A 508 26.17 -4.80 20.82
C VAL A 508 25.46 -3.75 20.01
N SER A 509 24.51 -3.04 20.61
CA SER A 509 23.72 -1.98 19.98
C SER A 509 23.96 -0.62 20.60
N THR A 510 23.61 0.43 19.87
CA THR A 510 23.39 1.75 20.46
C THR A 510 22.05 1.74 21.20
N ASN A 511 21.99 2.45 22.33
CA ASN A 511 20.80 2.51 23.19
C ASN A 511 19.75 3.49 22.58
N ASN A 512 19.11 3.11 21.48
CA ASN A 512 18.05 3.86 20.82
C ASN A 512 16.78 3.00 20.68
N GLU A 513 15.63 3.64 20.64
CA GLU A 513 14.31 2.99 20.60
C GLU A 513 14.12 2.01 19.40
N SER A 514 14.82 2.27 18.29
CA SER A 514 14.66 1.47 17.07
C SER A 514 15.48 0.18 17.04
N LEU A 515 16.48 0.01 17.91
CA LEU A 515 17.43 -1.12 17.94
C LEU A 515 18.00 -1.49 16.54
N ASP A 516 18.16 -0.50 15.66
CA ASP A 516 18.53 -0.70 14.25
C ASP A 516 19.98 -0.31 13.91
N THR A 517 20.78 0.01 14.95
CA THR A 517 22.20 0.33 14.84
C THR A 517 22.99 -0.56 15.81
N PHE A 518 23.65 -1.58 15.25
CA PHE A 518 24.31 -2.62 16.05
C PHE A 518 25.55 -3.21 15.35
N THR A 519 26.36 -3.90 16.13
CA THR A 519 27.52 -4.68 15.67
C THR A 519 27.41 -6.11 16.16
N ILE A 520 27.54 -7.07 15.23
CA ILE A 520 27.57 -8.49 15.49
C ILE A 520 29.03 -8.98 15.36
N GLN A 521 29.47 -9.82 16.25
CA GLN A 521 30.72 -10.59 16.15
C GLN A 521 30.39 -12.08 16.04
N LEU A 522 31.08 -12.77 15.13
CA LEU A 522 30.95 -14.21 14.90
C LEU A 522 32.33 -14.86 15.00
N CYS A 523 32.40 -16.04 15.65
CA CYS A 523 33.54 -16.92 15.60
C CYS A 523 33.16 -18.23 14.94
N PHE A 524 34.07 -18.80 14.15
CA PHE A 524 33.86 -20.04 13.40
C PHE A 524 34.76 -21.18 13.92
N ASP A 525 34.43 -22.43 13.60
CA ASP A 525 35.15 -23.63 14.07
C ASP A 525 36.65 -23.59 13.76
N ASP A 526 37.04 -23.09 12.58
CA ASP A 526 38.44 -22.92 12.19
C ASP A 526 39.16 -21.73 12.90
N GLN A 527 38.48 -21.09 13.85
CA GLN A 527 38.90 -19.87 14.53
C GLN A 527 38.97 -18.63 13.63
N SER A 528 38.38 -18.67 12.45
CA SER A 528 38.07 -17.47 11.67
C SER A 528 37.08 -16.58 12.42
N ILE A 529 37.13 -15.28 12.17
CA ILE A 529 36.26 -14.29 12.82
C ILE A 529 35.52 -13.42 11.81
N GLY A 530 34.32 -13.01 12.16
CA GLY A 530 33.52 -12.09 11.35
C GLY A 530 32.90 -10.97 12.17
N THR A 531 32.92 -9.77 11.67
CA THR A 531 32.24 -8.63 12.27
C THR A 531 31.27 -8.03 11.27
N ILE A 532 30.02 -7.79 11.69
CA ILE A 532 28.97 -7.14 10.88
C ILE A 532 28.60 -5.84 11.58
N HIS A 533 28.92 -4.71 10.97
CA HIS A 533 28.49 -3.39 11.39
C HIS A 533 27.21 -3.02 10.62
N TYR A 534 26.08 -3.01 11.31
CA TYR A 534 24.79 -2.64 10.74
C TYR A 534 24.34 -1.31 11.32
N PHE A 535 24.38 -0.26 10.48
CA PHE A 535 24.15 1.12 10.91
C PHE A 535 22.99 1.74 10.14
N ALA A 536 21.96 2.17 10.85
CA ALA A 536 20.80 2.88 10.27
C ALA A 536 20.98 4.41 10.24
N ASN A 537 21.91 4.95 11.01
CA ASN A 537 22.14 6.38 11.21
C ASN A 537 23.09 7.03 10.18
N GLY A 538 23.48 6.30 9.14
CA GLY A 538 24.41 6.79 8.12
C GLY A 538 23.75 7.56 6.97
N SER A 539 24.55 8.41 6.30
CA SER A 539 24.08 9.15 5.10
C SER A 539 23.83 8.20 3.92
N LYS A 540 22.73 8.43 3.19
CA LYS A 540 22.37 7.69 1.97
C LYS A 540 23.36 7.91 0.80
N ALA A 541 24.23 8.92 0.89
CA ALA A 541 25.31 9.17 -0.10
C ALA A 541 26.47 8.16 0.04
N PHE A 542 26.60 7.50 1.19
CA PHE A 542 27.62 6.47 1.40
C PHE A 542 27.16 5.13 0.83
N PRO A 543 28.07 4.29 0.27
CA PRO A 543 27.73 2.96 -0.24
C PRO A 543 27.02 2.10 0.78
N LYS A 544 25.98 1.35 0.35
CA LYS A 544 25.15 0.59 1.28
C LYS A 544 25.89 -0.61 1.89
N GLU A 545 26.66 -1.36 1.12
CA GLU A 545 27.24 -2.64 1.55
C GLU A 545 28.72 -2.72 1.17
N LYS A 546 29.61 -2.95 2.14
CA LYS A 546 31.05 -3.13 1.97
C LYS A 546 31.52 -4.36 2.73
N LEU A 547 32.28 -5.23 2.05
CA LEU A 547 32.89 -6.41 2.67
C LEU A 547 34.40 -6.38 2.47
N GLU A 548 35.15 -6.62 3.52
CA GLU A 548 36.60 -6.81 3.52
C GLU A 548 36.93 -8.19 4.06
N VAL A 549 37.81 -8.91 3.38
CA VAL A 549 38.25 -10.26 3.73
C VAL A 549 39.78 -10.29 3.82
N PHE A 550 40.28 -10.66 4.95
CA PHE A 550 41.73 -10.78 5.23
C PHE A 550 42.09 -12.26 5.36
N CYS A 551 43.07 -12.72 4.60
CA CYS A 551 43.52 -14.10 4.65
C CYS A 551 44.95 -14.21 4.10
N GLU A 552 45.88 -14.83 4.90
CA GLU A 552 47.26 -15.16 4.50
C GLU A 552 48.00 -13.99 3.78
N GLY A 553 47.92 -12.80 4.31
CA GLY A 553 48.57 -11.60 3.74
C GLY A 553 47.84 -10.97 2.53
N GLY A 554 46.74 -11.57 2.09
CA GLY A 554 45.88 -11.02 1.04
C GLY A 554 44.66 -10.31 1.63
N ILE A 555 44.19 -9.28 0.94
CA ILE A 555 42.94 -8.56 1.25
C ILE A 555 42.04 -8.56 0.02
N LEU A 556 40.77 -8.89 0.20
CA LEU A 556 39.72 -8.69 -0.79
C LEU A 556 38.76 -7.62 -0.27
N GLN A 557 38.45 -6.63 -1.12
CA GLN A 557 37.55 -5.54 -0.78
C GLN A 557 36.42 -5.48 -1.80
N LEU A 558 35.20 -5.77 -1.35
CA LEU A 558 33.97 -5.66 -2.17
C LEU A 558 33.24 -4.38 -1.78
N ASP A 559 32.93 -3.57 -2.79
CA ASP A 559 32.15 -2.33 -2.66
C ASP A 559 30.82 -2.49 -3.39
N ASN A 560 29.75 -2.46 -2.60
CA ASN A 560 28.35 -2.37 -3.02
C ASN A 560 27.95 -3.38 -4.14
N PHE A 561 28.55 -4.56 -4.17
CA PHE A 561 28.34 -5.60 -5.20
C PHE A 561 28.53 -5.09 -6.64
N ARG A 562 29.41 -4.11 -6.82
CA ARG A 562 29.81 -3.55 -8.14
C ARG A 562 31.29 -3.65 -8.41
N SER A 563 32.13 -3.54 -7.39
CA SER A 563 33.58 -3.55 -7.52
C SER A 563 34.20 -4.44 -6.47
N LEU A 564 35.00 -5.42 -6.90
CA LEU A 564 35.84 -6.26 -6.05
C LEU A 564 37.29 -5.98 -6.40
N ARG A 565 38.12 -5.69 -5.38
CA ARG A 565 39.56 -5.46 -5.50
C ARG A 565 40.31 -6.48 -4.67
N GLY A 566 41.46 -6.94 -5.17
CA GLY A 566 42.37 -7.81 -4.46
C GLY A 566 43.72 -7.15 -4.26
N PHE A 567 44.23 -7.18 -3.02
CA PHE A 567 45.55 -6.72 -2.62
C PHE A 567 46.34 -7.90 -2.09
N GLY A 568 47.55 -8.12 -2.58
CA GLY A 568 48.34 -9.29 -2.19
C GLY A 568 47.85 -10.65 -2.77
N TRP A 569 46.89 -10.64 -3.71
CA TRP A 569 46.35 -11.87 -4.33
C TRP A 569 47.06 -12.18 -5.62
N LYS A 570 47.73 -13.33 -5.69
CA LYS A 570 48.39 -13.77 -6.91
C LYS A 570 47.35 -14.14 -7.98
N GLY A 571 47.41 -13.49 -9.16
CA GLY A 571 46.48 -13.74 -10.26
C GLY A 571 45.11 -13.05 -10.19
N PHE A 572 44.86 -12.21 -9.15
CA PHE A 572 43.62 -11.44 -9.06
C PHE A 572 43.87 -10.02 -8.53
N SER A 573 43.41 -8.99 -9.27
CA SER A 573 43.52 -7.57 -8.87
C SER A 573 42.18 -6.89 -8.73
N LYS A 574 41.23 -7.11 -9.68
CA LYS A 574 39.90 -6.51 -9.64
C LYS A 574 38.88 -7.23 -10.50
N MET A 575 37.61 -7.07 -10.12
CA MET A 575 36.43 -7.48 -10.90
C MET A 575 35.35 -6.40 -10.75
N ASN A 576 34.93 -5.77 -11.84
CA ASN A 576 33.89 -4.75 -11.84
C ASN A 576 32.69 -5.21 -12.66
N LEU A 577 31.49 -4.89 -12.19
CA LEU A 577 30.23 -5.09 -12.91
C LEU A 577 29.65 -3.75 -13.33
N TRP A 578 29.06 -3.68 -14.50
CA TRP A 578 28.36 -2.50 -15.01
C TRP A 578 27.18 -2.13 -14.09
N ARG A 579 26.42 -3.13 -13.67
CA ARG A 579 25.29 -3.00 -12.74
C ARG A 579 25.56 -3.80 -11.46
N GLN A 580 24.97 -3.34 -10.36
CA GLN A 580 24.97 -4.08 -9.11
C GLN A 580 24.26 -5.43 -9.30
N ASP A 581 24.91 -6.50 -8.87
CA ASP A 581 24.34 -7.85 -8.86
C ASP A 581 24.52 -8.50 -7.49
N LYS A 582 23.42 -8.63 -6.77
CA LYS A 582 23.34 -9.27 -5.45
C LYS A 582 22.95 -10.74 -5.51
N GLY A 583 22.89 -11.32 -6.70
CA GLY A 583 22.70 -12.74 -6.90
C GLY A 583 21.25 -13.24 -6.90
N GLN A 584 20.23 -12.36 -6.97
CA GLN A 584 18.84 -12.81 -6.92
C GLN A 584 18.48 -13.80 -8.03
N ASN A 585 18.77 -13.46 -9.29
CA ASN A 585 18.47 -14.34 -10.42
C ASN A 585 19.21 -15.66 -10.33
N HIS A 586 20.49 -15.62 -9.91
CA HIS A 586 21.29 -16.84 -9.79
C HIS A 586 20.81 -17.73 -8.63
N CYS A 587 20.38 -17.13 -7.52
CA CYS A 587 19.76 -17.82 -6.39
C CYS A 587 18.53 -18.63 -6.82
N VAL A 588 17.59 -17.99 -7.52
CA VAL A 588 16.38 -18.64 -8.05
C VAL A 588 16.72 -19.72 -9.07
N LYS A 589 17.65 -19.42 -9.99
CA LYS A 589 18.09 -20.37 -11.01
C LYS A 589 18.68 -21.64 -10.38
N CYS A 590 19.60 -21.51 -9.42
CA CYS A 590 20.18 -22.65 -8.71
C CYS A 590 19.12 -23.49 -8.00
N PHE A 591 18.13 -22.85 -7.38
CA PHE A 591 17.02 -23.56 -6.73
C PHE A 591 16.22 -24.40 -7.73
N VAL A 592 15.77 -23.79 -8.82
CA VAL A 592 14.99 -24.49 -9.86
C VAL A 592 15.82 -25.62 -10.48
N GLU A 593 17.07 -25.36 -10.88
CA GLU A 593 17.96 -26.38 -11.44
C GLU A 593 18.24 -27.54 -10.49
N SER A 594 18.32 -27.28 -9.18
CA SER A 594 18.52 -28.35 -8.20
C SER A 594 17.36 -29.34 -8.18
N ILE A 595 16.12 -28.83 -8.37
CA ILE A 595 14.91 -29.65 -8.43
C ILE A 595 14.86 -30.41 -9.76
N GLU A 596 15.02 -29.70 -10.88
CA GLU A 596 14.97 -30.29 -12.23
C GLU A 596 15.98 -31.41 -12.45
N LYS A 597 17.19 -31.21 -11.95
CA LYS A 597 18.33 -32.13 -12.15
C LYS A 597 18.53 -33.08 -10.97
N SER A 598 17.66 -33.04 -9.97
CA SER A 598 17.79 -33.81 -8.72
C SER A 598 19.16 -33.62 -8.03
N LEU A 599 19.73 -32.40 -8.09
CA LEU A 599 20.98 -32.05 -7.44
C LEU A 599 20.77 -31.76 -5.92
N ASP A 600 21.86 -31.69 -5.17
CA ASP A 600 21.82 -31.25 -3.78
C ASP A 600 21.20 -29.84 -3.65
N PRO A 601 20.54 -29.51 -2.51
CA PRO A 601 20.05 -28.17 -2.25
C PRO A 601 21.16 -27.12 -2.35
N PRO A 602 20.96 -25.99 -3.06
CA PRO A 602 22.00 -24.96 -3.22
C PRO A 602 22.46 -24.33 -1.90
N ILE A 603 21.60 -24.36 -0.89
CA ILE A 603 21.92 -24.06 0.50
C ILE A 603 21.51 -25.29 1.32
N PRO A 604 22.45 -25.99 1.95
CA PRO A 604 22.14 -27.12 2.83
C PRO A 604 21.25 -26.67 4.00
N PHE A 605 20.26 -27.47 4.36
CA PHE A 605 19.30 -27.08 5.39
C PHE A 605 19.95 -26.83 6.76
N ASN A 606 20.99 -27.58 7.11
CA ASN A 606 21.76 -27.34 8.35
C ASN A 606 22.38 -25.93 8.40
N GLU A 607 22.79 -25.35 7.27
CA GLU A 607 23.27 -23.97 7.22
C GLU A 607 22.11 -22.96 7.41
N ILE A 608 20.95 -23.23 6.81
CA ILE A 608 19.73 -22.41 6.98
C ILE A 608 19.29 -22.43 8.43
N GLU A 609 19.26 -23.59 9.05
CA GLU A 609 18.89 -23.80 10.46
C GLU A 609 19.84 -23.08 11.40
N GLU A 610 21.16 -23.26 11.21
CA GLU A 610 22.21 -22.61 12.00
C GLU A 610 22.09 -21.07 11.93
N VAL A 611 22.01 -20.51 10.73
CA VAL A 611 21.90 -19.06 10.52
C VAL A 611 20.61 -18.51 11.14
N SER A 612 19.50 -19.21 10.98
CA SER A 612 18.21 -18.79 11.55
C SER A 612 18.26 -18.79 13.08
N LYS A 613 18.81 -19.84 13.68
CA LYS A 613 18.99 -19.97 15.14
C LYS A 613 19.86 -18.85 15.69
N VAL A 614 21.04 -18.62 15.09
CA VAL A 614 21.97 -17.54 15.49
C VAL A 614 21.26 -16.18 15.41
N CYS A 615 20.51 -15.90 14.35
CA CYS A 615 19.81 -14.62 14.19
C CYS A 615 18.69 -14.44 15.23
N ILE A 616 17.93 -15.49 15.57
CA ILE A 616 16.89 -15.45 16.60
C ILE A 616 17.50 -15.18 17.97
N GLU A 617 18.59 -15.86 18.32
CA GLU A 617 19.29 -15.67 19.60
C GLU A 617 19.92 -14.26 19.71
N LEU A 618 20.53 -13.74 18.61
CA LEU A 618 21.05 -12.37 18.55
C LEU A 618 19.93 -11.33 18.70
N SER A 619 18.75 -11.55 18.08
CA SER A 619 17.60 -10.68 18.24
C SER A 619 17.10 -10.65 19.68
N SER A 620 17.11 -11.79 20.35
CA SER A 620 16.76 -11.90 21.78
C SER A 620 17.77 -11.19 22.69
N GLN A 621 19.06 -11.15 22.32
CA GLN A 621 20.10 -10.39 23.06
C GLN A 621 19.84 -8.88 22.93
N LEU A 622 19.51 -8.39 21.72
CA LEU A 622 19.21 -6.97 21.47
C LEU A 622 17.98 -6.47 22.24
N SER A 623 16.96 -7.30 22.39
CA SER A 623 15.72 -6.93 23.09
C SER A 623 15.89 -6.88 24.62
N LYS A 624 16.96 -7.43 25.16
CA LYS A 624 17.25 -7.48 26.60
C LYS A 624 18.30 -6.44 27.05
N SER A 625 19.02 -5.83 26.12
CA SER A 625 20.00 -4.77 26.36
C SER A 625 19.36 -3.38 26.27
#